data_6a56be0a3e4cc44c7f77f3a00a9de0e0
#
_entry.id   6a56be0a3e4cc44c7f77f3a00a9de0e0
#
_cell.length_a   1.000
_cell.length_b   1.000
_cell.length_c   1.000
_cell.angle_alpha   90.00
_cell.angle_beta   90.00
_cell.angle_gamma   90.00
#
_symmetry.space_group_name_H-M   'P 1'
#
loop_
_entity.id
_entity.type
_entity.pdbx_description
1 polymer ?
#
loop_
_entity_poly.entity_id
_entity_poly.type
_entity_poly.pdbx_seq_one_letter_code
_entity_poly.pdbx_strand_id
1 'polypeptide(L)'
;KPVESHHLYESPTPFILTRLDLNEQFETALNGPEILISTQNNFNITNNSGKSLHVEQGQPVWVPYSDNRYKLTGNCLIFRCSIGSAFYSKRSD
;
A
#
# COMPACT_ATOMS: atom_id res chain seq x y z
N LYS A 1 -13.33 4.93 8.92
CA LYS A 1 -12.12 5.05 8.17
C LYS A 1 -11.16 3.91 8.48
N PRO A 2 -10.88 3.09 7.51
CA PRO A 2 -10.13 1.86 7.77
C PRO A 2 -8.62 2.07 7.89
N VAL A 3 -8.13 3.26 7.54
CA VAL A 3 -6.70 3.47 7.47
C VAL A 3 -6.22 4.25 8.66
N GLU A 4 -5.17 3.73 9.27
CA GLU A 4 -4.50 4.45 10.33
C GLU A 4 -3.02 4.51 10.02
N SER A 5 -2.46 5.70 10.07
CA SER A 5 -1.04 5.86 9.88
C SER A 5 -0.36 5.82 11.23
N HIS A 6 0.44 4.80 11.41
CA HIS A 6 1.25 4.68 12.60
C HIS A 6 2.70 4.66 12.17
N HIS A 7 3.47 5.58 12.70
CA HIS A 7 4.89 5.57 12.41
C HIS A 7 5.54 4.56 13.35
N LEU A 8 5.49 3.30 12.93
CA LEU A 8 6.05 2.21 13.69
C LEU A 8 7.57 2.20 13.68
N TYR A 9 8.13 2.98 12.80
CA TYR A 9 9.55 2.97 12.60
C TYR A 9 10.00 4.38 12.32
N GLU A 10 10.60 5.01 13.30
CA GLU A 10 11.08 6.37 13.17
C GLU A 10 12.56 6.37 12.99
N SER A 11 13.01 6.90 11.90
CA SER A 11 14.41 6.99 11.60
C SER A 11 14.56 8.01 10.50
N PRO A 12 15.79 8.30 10.11
CA PRO A 12 15.97 9.20 8.96
C PRO A 12 15.44 8.62 7.66
N THR A 13 15.12 7.33 7.61
CA THR A 13 14.53 6.79 6.39
C THR A 13 13.12 7.33 6.21
N PRO A 14 12.74 7.58 4.97
CA PRO A 14 11.43 8.15 4.67
C PRO A 14 10.32 7.10 4.57
N PHE A 15 10.45 5.99 5.26
CA PHE A 15 9.44 4.95 5.21
C PHE A 15 8.29 5.27 6.12
N ILE A 16 7.11 4.99 5.63
CA ILE A 16 5.89 5.06 6.42
C ILE A 16 5.26 3.70 6.40
N LEU A 17 5.07 3.14 7.60
CA LEU A 17 4.42 1.85 7.73
C LEU A 17 3.02 2.09 8.24
N THR A 18 2.05 1.65 7.46
CA THR A 18 0.64 1.88 7.75
C THR A 18 -0.08 0.56 7.89
N ARG A 19 -0.93 0.47 8.89
CA ARG A 19 -1.79 -0.67 9.07
C ARG A 19 -3.14 -0.35 8.44
N LEU A 20 -3.61 -1.25 7.58
CA LEU A 20 -4.88 -1.08 6.88
C LEU A 20 -5.78 -2.25 7.21
N ASP A 21 -6.88 -1.98 7.89
CA ASP A 21 -7.92 -2.99 8.09
C ASP A 21 -8.85 -2.92 6.90
N LEU A 22 -8.63 -3.80 5.94
CA LEU A 22 -9.41 -3.80 4.71
C LEU A 22 -10.77 -4.40 4.97
N ASN A 23 -11.80 -3.61 4.69
CA ASN A 23 -13.18 -4.03 4.88
C ASN A 23 -13.91 -3.81 3.56
N GLU A 24 -13.98 -4.86 2.75
CA GLU A 24 -14.59 -4.91 1.43
C GLU A 24 -13.77 -4.23 0.37
N GLN A 25 -13.51 -2.94 0.46
CA GLN A 25 -12.67 -2.31 -0.54
C GLN A 25 -11.99 -1.05 0.01
N PHE A 26 -10.91 -0.71 -0.63
CA PHE A 26 -10.13 0.48 -0.29
C PHE A 26 -9.43 0.94 -1.56
N GLU A 27 -9.50 2.24 -1.82
CA GLU A 27 -8.92 2.80 -3.02
C GLU A 27 -8.06 4.00 -2.64
N THR A 28 -6.89 4.11 -3.24
CA THR A 28 -6.00 5.20 -2.90
C THR A 28 -5.10 5.56 -4.07
N ALA A 29 -4.62 6.79 -4.06
CA ALA A 29 -3.61 7.24 -4.98
C ALA A 29 -2.24 6.97 -4.40
N LEU A 30 -1.26 6.81 -5.27
CA LEU A 30 0.13 6.56 -4.87
C LEU A 30 0.90 7.86 -4.82
N ASN A 31 1.72 8.00 -3.79
CA ASN A 31 2.67 9.09 -3.68
C ASN A 31 4.10 8.61 -3.88
N GLY A 32 4.25 7.36 -4.16
CA GLY A 32 5.53 6.71 -4.36
C GLY A 32 5.28 5.23 -4.43
N PRO A 33 6.30 4.42 -4.64
CA PRO A 33 6.11 2.97 -4.66
C PRO A 33 5.72 2.45 -3.29
N GLU A 34 5.00 1.36 -3.26
CA GLU A 34 4.53 0.76 -2.01
C GLU A 34 4.71 -0.75 -2.06
N ILE A 35 4.87 -1.32 -0.89
CA ILE A 35 4.87 -2.76 -0.72
C ILE A 35 3.75 -3.10 0.24
N LEU A 36 2.93 -4.07 -0.16
CA LEU A 36 1.78 -4.50 0.63
C LEU A 36 1.95 -5.94 1.01
N ILE A 37 1.53 -6.27 2.23
CA ILE A 37 1.51 -7.66 2.66
C ILE A 37 0.33 -7.85 3.59
N SER A 38 -0.41 -8.94 3.36
CA SER A 38 -1.52 -9.29 4.23
C SER A 38 -1.06 -10.29 5.26
N THR A 39 -1.40 -10.05 6.52
CA THR A 39 -1.11 -11.00 7.58
C THR A 39 -2.32 -11.86 7.93
N GLN A 40 -3.48 -11.52 7.38
CA GLN A 40 -4.70 -12.29 7.59
C GLN A 40 -5.51 -12.25 6.31
N ASN A 41 -5.79 -13.41 5.76
CA ASN A 41 -6.64 -13.61 4.58
C ASN A 41 -6.02 -13.06 3.31
N ASN A 42 -6.64 -13.43 2.21
CA ASN A 42 -6.19 -13.04 0.88
C ASN A 42 -6.92 -11.78 0.44
N PHE A 43 -6.38 -11.12 -0.57
CA PHE A 43 -7.05 -9.95 -1.12
C PHE A 43 -6.75 -9.86 -2.60
N ASN A 44 -7.47 -8.97 -3.28
CA ASN A 44 -7.21 -8.68 -4.68
C ASN A 44 -6.80 -7.23 -4.81
N ILE A 45 -5.85 -6.98 -5.71
CA ILE A 45 -5.42 -5.63 -6.01
C ILE A 45 -5.70 -5.36 -7.48
N THR A 46 -6.31 -4.22 -7.76
CA THR A 46 -6.63 -3.79 -9.11
C THR A 46 -5.90 -2.49 -9.39
N ASN A 47 -5.16 -2.45 -10.48
CA ASN A 47 -4.41 -1.25 -10.80
C ASN A 47 -5.27 -0.27 -11.60
N ASN A 48 -4.66 0.87 -11.93
CA ASN A 48 -5.38 1.95 -12.59
C ASN A 48 -5.88 1.57 -13.98
N SER A 49 -5.26 0.59 -14.62
CA SER A 49 -5.70 0.14 -15.94
C SER A 49 -6.73 -0.99 -15.88
N GLY A 50 -7.14 -1.37 -14.67
CA GLY A 50 -8.20 -2.36 -14.52
C GLY A 50 -7.73 -3.78 -14.38
N LYS A 51 -6.44 -4.00 -14.34
CA LYS A 51 -5.90 -5.35 -14.13
C LYS A 51 -5.92 -5.72 -12.67
N SER A 52 -6.36 -6.94 -12.40
CA SER A 52 -6.46 -7.44 -11.03
C SER A 52 -5.51 -8.59 -10.81
N LEU A 53 -5.00 -8.66 -9.59
CA LEU A 53 -4.12 -9.72 -9.16
C LEU A 53 -4.62 -10.24 -7.83
N HIS A 54 -4.71 -11.56 -7.71
CA HIS A 54 -5.07 -12.20 -6.46
C HIS A 54 -3.81 -12.37 -5.63
N VAL A 55 -3.85 -11.92 -4.39
CA VAL A 55 -2.70 -11.93 -3.51
C VAL A 55 -3.03 -12.77 -2.29
N GLU A 56 -2.16 -13.71 -1.99
CA GLU A 56 -2.38 -14.60 -0.86
C GLU A 56 -1.73 -14.05 0.40
N GLN A 57 -2.27 -14.48 1.52
CA GLN A 57 -1.73 -14.11 2.82
C GLN A 57 -0.25 -14.42 2.87
N GLY A 58 0.54 -13.45 3.33
CA GLY A 58 1.97 -13.62 3.45
C GLY A 58 2.76 -13.32 2.19
N GLN A 59 2.08 -13.03 1.08
CA GLN A 59 2.74 -12.75 -0.18
C GLN A 59 2.92 -11.25 -0.34
N PRO A 60 4.16 -10.75 -0.44
CA PRO A 60 4.36 -9.32 -0.63
C PRO A 60 4.03 -8.90 -2.06
N VAL A 61 3.49 -7.71 -2.20
CA VAL A 61 3.15 -7.15 -3.50
C VAL A 61 3.83 -5.80 -3.64
N TRP A 62 4.56 -5.66 -4.73
CA TRP A 62 5.20 -4.40 -5.07
C TRP A 62 4.26 -3.61 -5.97
N VAL A 63 3.97 -2.37 -5.59
CA VAL A 63 3.11 -1.49 -6.39
C VAL A 63 3.96 -0.33 -6.87
N PRO A 64 4.28 -0.26 -8.17
CA PRO A 64 5.12 0.81 -8.68
C PRO A 64 4.37 2.12 -8.72
N TYR A 65 5.11 3.21 -8.57
CA TYR A 65 4.53 4.53 -8.58
C TYR A 65 3.82 4.84 -9.90
N SER A 66 4.28 4.23 -10.99
CA SER A 66 3.69 4.46 -12.29
C SER A 66 2.22 4.03 -12.38
N ASP A 67 1.78 3.20 -11.45
CA ASP A 67 0.37 2.78 -11.44
C ASP A 67 -0.57 3.92 -11.02
N ASN A 68 -0.06 4.93 -10.34
CA ASN A 68 -0.82 6.11 -9.89
C ASN A 68 -1.85 5.82 -8.82
N ARG A 69 -2.63 4.78 -8.98
CA ARG A 69 -3.70 4.42 -8.04
C ARG A 69 -3.87 2.92 -8.02
N TYR A 70 -4.46 2.43 -6.94
CA TYR A 70 -4.86 1.03 -6.89
C TYR A 70 -6.10 0.88 -6.02
N LYS A 71 -6.75 -0.25 -6.17
CA LYS A 71 -7.91 -0.60 -5.38
C LYS A 71 -7.69 -1.99 -4.80
N LEU A 72 -8.00 -2.13 -3.52
CA LEU A 72 -7.93 -3.41 -2.82
C LEU A 72 -9.33 -3.88 -2.53
N THR A 73 -9.55 -5.18 -2.68
CA THR A 73 -10.83 -5.78 -2.32
C THR A 73 -10.57 -7.02 -1.49
N GLY A 74 -11.39 -7.18 -0.44
CA GLY A 74 -11.27 -8.31 0.47
C GLY A 74 -11.56 -7.88 1.88
N ASN A 75 -11.31 -8.81 2.81
CA ASN A 75 -11.49 -8.54 4.23
C ASN A 75 -10.27 -9.11 4.93
N CYS A 76 -9.29 -8.26 5.20
CA CYS A 76 -8.02 -8.74 5.72
C CYS A 76 -7.25 -7.59 6.38
N LEU A 77 -6.16 -7.96 7.02
CA LEU A 77 -5.28 -7.01 7.66
C LEU A 77 -4.03 -6.88 6.80
N ILE A 78 -3.79 -5.69 6.31
CA ILE A 78 -2.69 -5.41 5.38
C ILE A 78 -1.75 -4.40 6.00
N PHE A 79 -0.47 -4.64 5.82
CA PHE A 79 0.54 -3.65 6.17
C PHE A 79 1.09 -3.05 4.90
N ARG A 80 1.15 -1.73 4.86
CA ARG A 80 1.65 -0.97 3.73
C ARG A 80 2.94 -0.28 4.13
N CYS A 81 3.96 -0.47 3.31
CA CYS A 81 5.22 0.24 3.49
C CYS A 81 5.39 1.16 2.29
N SER A 82 5.46 2.46 2.55
CA SER A 82 5.55 3.43 1.48
C SER A 82 6.67 4.41 1.74
N ILE A 83 7.10 5.08 0.69
CA ILE A 83 8.10 6.13 0.79
C ILE A 83 7.35 7.45 0.81
N GLY A 84 7.66 8.29 1.78
CA GLY A 84 6.97 9.54 1.94
C GLY A 84 7.11 10.43 0.72
N SER A 85 6.05 11.16 0.40
CA SER A 85 6.04 12.00 -0.78
C SER A 85 7.09 13.12 -0.69
N ALA A 86 7.37 13.59 0.51
CA ALA A 86 8.38 14.63 0.66
C ALA A 86 9.74 14.16 0.21
N PHE A 87 10.07 12.90 0.50
CA PHE A 87 11.33 12.32 0.06
C PHE A 87 11.37 12.23 -1.46
N TYR A 88 10.28 11.81 -2.04
CA TYR A 88 10.21 11.67 -3.48
C TYR A 88 10.33 13.01 -4.18
N SER A 89 9.69 14.03 -3.63
CA SER A 89 9.78 15.36 -4.22
C SER A 89 11.20 15.85 -4.26
N LYS A 90 11.97 15.60 -3.21
CA LYS A 90 13.34 16.01 -3.18
C LYS A 90 14.18 15.27 -4.21
N ARG A 91 13.84 14.03 -4.44
CA ARG A 91 14.61 13.23 -5.38
C ARG A 91 14.39 13.62 -6.82
N SER A 92 13.29 14.24 -7.10
CA SER A 92 12.95 14.58 -8.47
C SER A 92 13.71 15.80 -8.97
N ASP A 93 14.47 16.43 -8.12
CA ASP A 93 15.31 17.55 -8.57
C ASP A 93 16.47 17.07 -9.46
#